data_1c38338c8bcbb70cafcce92fbd19f090
#
_entry.id   1c38338c8bcbb70cafcce92fbd19f090
#
_cell.length_a   1.000
_cell.length_b   1.000
_cell.length_c   1.000
_cell.angle_alpha   90.00
_cell.angle_beta   90.00
_cell.angle_gamma   90.00
#
_symmetry.space_group_name_H-M   'P 1'
#
loop_
_entity.id
_entity.type
_entity.pdbx_description
1 polymer ?
#
loop_
_entity_poly.entity_id
_entity_poly.type
_entity_poly.pdbx_seq_one_letter_code
_entity_poly.pdbx_strand_id
1 'polypeptide(L)'
;MPISIFEMFRVGIGPSSSHTVGPMRAAALFVKEAADEGVLSKTEHLTADLMGSLGATGKGHATDTAVMLGLMGLSPETVDTSAVAEMMASVRDSRRLPLAGGHTIVFDPAVDITFSPDKAAFHTNGLQIAGFDASGKKIIERRYYSVGGGFVVPADNTDFDKPRTQSRDAFPGRAEVTVPFNYTNASELVAMARASGKTIAEVVRDNERTRCSDAEIDAALDHVWDVMCECIHRGLKTEGVLPGPLRVKRRAPQLLARLKASDGNDPLAAIDWVNAWGFATGEENAAGGRIVTCPTNGAAGVLPAVLQYYVKFVPGADQTGVRNFLLTAGAVGMLYKENASISGAEVGCQGEVGVATSMAAAGLAAAKGATLDQVENAAEIGMEHQLGLTCDPVAGQVQIPCIERNAVGAVKAIEAVRISMAGDGRHVVSLDKVMRTMFETGRDMKAKYKETSRGGLAVTIVEC
;
A
#
# COMPACT_ATOMS: atom_id res chain seq x y z
N MET A 1 2.93 20.83 -3.00
CA MET A 1 1.89 20.65 -4.06
C MET A 1 1.28 19.26 -3.90
N PRO A 2 -0.04 19.10 -4.00
CA PRO A 2 -0.66 17.79 -3.85
C PRO A 2 -0.15 16.79 -4.89
N ILE A 3 0.18 15.61 -4.41
CA ILE A 3 0.52 14.46 -5.24
C ILE A 3 -0.74 14.05 -6.03
N SER A 4 -0.60 13.42 -7.20
CA SER A 4 -1.78 12.86 -7.87
C SER A 4 -2.41 11.75 -7.02
N ILE A 5 -3.74 11.69 -6.97
CA ILE A 5 -4.45 10.64 -6.24
C ILE A 5 -4.14 9.25 -6.81
N PHE A 6 -3.82 9.14 -8.08
CA PHE A 6 -3.44 7.87 -8.71
C PHE A 6 -2.15 7.28 -8.14
N GLU A 7 -1.40 8.08 -7.39
CA GLU A 7 -0.26 7.57 -6.63
C GLU A 7 -0.65 6.96 -5.28
N MET A 8 -1.84 7.29 -4.78
CA MET A 8 -2.41 6.68 -3.58
C MET A 8 -3.14 5.35 -3.89
N PHE A 9 -3.50 5.13 -5.17
CA PHE A 9 -4.19 3.95 -5.66
C PHE A 9 -3.36 3.29 -6.75
N ARG A 10 -2.44 2.41 -6.36
CA ARG A 10 -1.57 1.73 -7.31
C ARG A 10 -1.95 0.27 -7.42
N VAL A 11 -2.19 -0.18 -8.64
CA VAL A 11 -2.27 -1.61 -8.92
C VAL A 11 -0.90 -2.23 -8.67
N GLY A 12 -0.87 -3.34 -7.97
CA GLY A 12 0.36 -4.04 -7.64
C GLY A 12 0.10 -5.46 -7.16
N ILE A 13 1.09 -6.03 -6.50
CA ILE A 13 1.02 -7.39 -5.96
C ILE A 13 1.29 -7.39 -4.46
N GLY A 14 0.69 -8.36 -3.75
CA GLY A 14 0.99 -8.60 -2.35
C GLY A 14 2.38 -9.21 -2.12
N PRO A 15 2.79 -9.35 -0.85
CA PRO A 15 1.99 -8.98 0.33
C PRO A 15 2.24 -7.56 0.86
N SER A 16 3.33 -6.85 0.46
CA SER A 16 3.72 -5.58 1.08
C SER A 16 4.09 -4.52 0.08
N SER A 17 3.61 -3.28 0.28
CA SER A 17 4.01 -2.15 -0.56
C SER A 17 5.48 -1.76 -0.35
N SER A 18 5.96 -1.76 0.90
CA SER A 18 7.34 -1.39 1.24
C SER A 18 8.35 -2.51 1.03
N HIS A 19 7.95 -3.78 1.23
CA HIS A 19 8.84 -4.95 1.19
C HIS A 19 8.72 -5.80 -0.08
N THR A 20 7.67 -5.60 -0.90
CA THR A 20 7.47 -6.32 -2.16
C THR A 20 7.45 -5.34 -3.34
N VAL A 21 6.45 -4.45 -3.41
CA VAL A 21 6.27 -3.53 -4.55
C VAL A 21 7.46 -2.57 -4.70
N GLY A 22 7.91 -1.96 -3.61
CA GLY A 22 9.07 -1.05 -3.61
C GLY A 22 10.36 -1.73 -4.08
N PRO A 23 10.80 -2.85 -3.48
CA PRO A 23 11.96 -3.60 -3.94
C PRO A 23 11.86 -4.09 -5.40
N MET A 24 10.68 -4.53 -5.86
CA MET A 24 10.48 -4.90 -7.27
C MET A 24 10.71 -3.71 -8.21
N ARG A 25 10.15 -2.54 -7.88
CA ARG A 25 10.38 -1.31 -8.66
C ARG A 25 11.82 -0.84 -8.60
N ALA A 26 12.47 -0.95 -7.44
CA ALA A 26 13.88 -0.59 -7.27
C ALA A 26 14.78 -1.46 -8.15
N ALA A 27 14.53 -2.77 -8.19
CA ALA A 27 15.27 -3.69 -9.03
C ALA A 27 15.03 -3.44 -10.54
N ALA A 28 13.79 -3.15 -10.94
CA ALA A 28 13.48 -2.76 -12.30
C ALA A 28 14.15 -1.42 -12.70
N LEU A 29 14.21 -0.46 -11.77
CA LEU A 29 14.92 0.80 -11.99
C LEU A 29 16.43 0.58 -12.14
N PHE A 30 17.03 -0.31 -11.33
CA PHE A 30 18.44 -0.69 -11.47
C PHE A 30 18.75 -1.24 -12.86
N VAL A 31 17.93 -2.16 -13.36
CA VAL A 31 18.10 -2.74 -14.71
C VAL A 31 18.00 -1.68 -15.79
N LYS A 32 17.03 -0.76 -15.64
CA LYS A 32 16.89 0.37 -16.57
C LYS A 32 18.13 1.26 -16.55
N GLU A 33 18.61 1.67 -15.37
CA GLU A 33 19.83 2.50 -15.25
C GLU A 33 21.07 1.80 -15.81
N ALA A 34 21.21 0.48 -15.56
CA ALA A 34 22.31 -0.31 -16.14
C ALA A 34 22.24 -0.41 -17.67
N ALA A 35 21.03 -0.46 -18.23
CA ALA A 35 20.83 -0.43 -19.69
C ALA A 35 21.15 0.95 -20.26
N ASP A 36 20.67 2.02 -19.64
CA ASP A 36 20.93 3.42 -20.05
C ASP A 36 22.43 3.75 -20.02
N GLU A 37 23.20 3.16 -19.08
CA GLU A 37 24.66 3.28 -18.97
C GLU A 37 25.42 2.31 -19.89
N GLY A 38 24.74 1.42 -20.61
CA GLY A 38 25.35 0.47 -21.55
C GLY A 38 26.16 -0.64 -20.86
N VAL A 39 25.89 -0.93 -19.57
CA VAL A 39 26.60 -1.96 -18.79
C VAL A 39 25.76 -3.21 -18.55
N LEU A 40 24.45 -3.18 -18.78
CA LEU A 40 23.57 -4.33 -18.53
C LEU A 40 24.00 -5.56 -19.33
N SER A 41 24.32 -5.40 -20.61
CA SER A 41 24.76 -6.51 -21.48
C SER A 41 26.14 -7.09 -21.14
N LYS A 42 26.90 -6.40 -20.28
CA LYS A 42 28.21 -6.84 -19.79
C LYS A 42 28.13 -7.46 -18.39
N THR A 43 26.96 -7.41 -17.75
CA THR A 43 26.74 -7.92 -16.41
C THR A 43 26.60 -9.44 -16.48
N GLU A 44 27.53 -10.15 -15.85
CA GLU A 44 27.53 -11.64 -15.79
C GLU A 44 27.11 -12.18 -14.42
N HIS A 45 27.16 -11.33 -13.38
CA HIS A 45 26.75 -11.64 -12.01
C HIS A 45 26.15 -10.41 -11.32
N LEU A 46 25.17 -10.64 -10.45
CA LEU A 46 24.52 -9.62 -9.62
C LEU A 46 24.51 -10.05 -8.17
N THR A 47 24.60 -9.06 -7.27
CA THR A 47 24.28 -9.25 -5.85
C THR A 47 23.25 -8.22 -5.41
N ALA A 48 22.38 -8.60 -4.47
CA ALA A 48 21.39 -7.71 -3.85
C ALA A 48 21.48 -7.83 -2.32
N ASP A 49 21.69 -6.69 -1.65
CA ASP A 49 21.71 -6.62 -0.19
C ASP A 49 20.44 -5.92 0.31
N LEU A 50 19.64 -6.63 1.09
CA LEU A 50 18.40 -6.17 1.71
C LEU A 50 18.71 -5.73 3.13
N MET A 51 18.59 -4.41 3.39
CA MET A 51 19.09 -3.79 4.62
C MET A 51 17.96 -3.41 5.57
N GLY A 52 18.27 -3.41 6.87
CA GLY A 52 17.39 -2.94 7.93
C GLY A 52 16.09 -3.73 8.04
N SER A 53 14.93 -3.09 7.84
CA SER A 53 13.63 -3.79 7.92
C SER A 53 13.45 -4.77 6.76
N LEU A 54 13.95 -4.46 5.54
CA LEU A 54 13.96 -5.43 4.43
C LEU A 54 14.79 -6.67 4.78
N GLY A 55 15.91 -6.51 5.50
CA GLY A 55 16.72 -7.63 5.99
C GLY A 55 16.01 -8.44 7.08
N ALA A 56 15.33 -7.74 8.00
CA ALA A 56 14.71 -8.37 9.16
C ALA A 56 13.44 -9.18 8.84
N THR A 57 12.61 -8.70 7.93
CA THR A 57 11.28 -9.26 7.63
C THR A 57 11.07 -9.63 6.16
N GLY A 58 12.05 -9.37 5.30
CA GLY A 58 11.92 -9.50 3.85
C GLY A 58 11.56 -10.92 3.37
N LYS A 59 12.03 -11.96 4.03
CA LYS A 59 11.64 -13.35 3.69
C LYS A 59 10.14 -13.58 3.86
N GLY A 60 9.55 -13.04 4.95
CA GLY A 60 8.12 -13.14 5.20
C GLY A 60 7.26 -12.33 4.22
N HIS A 61 7.88 -11.34 3.56
CA HIS A 61 7.25 -10.46 2.58
C HIS A 61 7.62 -10.79 1.12
N ALA A 62 8.27 -11.93 0.87
CA ALA A 62 8.74 -12.33 -0.47
C ALA A 62 9.58 -11.25 -1.18
N THR A 63 10.44 -10.54 -0.42
CA THR A 63 11.26 -9.45 -0.96
C THR A 63 12.30 -9.97 -1.96
N ASP A 64 12.88 -11.15 -1.73
CA ASP A 64 13.76 -11.84 -2.66
C ASP A 64 13.08 -12.13 -4.00
N THR A 65 11.87 -12.67 -3.95
CA THR A 65 11.02 -12.88 -5.14
C THR A 65 10.77 -11.56 -5.88
N ALA A 66 10.41 -10.51 -5.16
CA ALA A 66 10.16 -9.19 -5.74
C ALA A 66 11.40 -8.61 -6.44
N VAL A 67 12.58 -8.73 -5.83
CA VAL A 67 13.84 -8.29 -6.44
C VAL A 67 14.13 -9.07 -7.72
N MET A 68 14.00 -10.40 -7.71
CA MET A 68 14.20 -11.22 -8.91
C MET A 68 13.24 -10.83 -10.03
N LEU A 69 11.94 -10.66 -9.74
CA LEU A 69 10.95 -10.21 -10.74
C LEU A 69 11.30 -8.84 -11.33
N GLY A 70 11.75 -7.89 -10.49
CA GLY A 70 12.19 -6.58 -10.95
C GLY A 70 13.45 -6.64 -11.83
N LEU A 71 14.44 -7.47 -11.48
CA LEU A 71 15.63 -7.72 -12.30
C LEU A 71 15.28 -8.37 -13.65
N MET A 72 14.24 -9.17 -13.71
CA MET A 72 13.68 -9.71 -14.95
C MET A 72 12.94 -8.65 -15.80
N GLY A 73 12.82 -7.41 -15.31
CA GLY A 73 12.12 -6.31 -15.99
C GLY A 73 10.59 -6.35 -15.85
N LEU A 74 10.08 -7.17 -14.93
CA LEU A 74 8.65 -7.24 -14.67
C LEU A 74 8.21 -6.12 -13.72
N SER A 75 6.98 -5.63 -13.88
CA SER A 75 6.41 -4.58 -13.03
C SER A 75 5.31 -5.13 -12.12
N PRO A 76 5.12 -4.57 -10.92
CA PRO A 76 4.04 -4.97 -10.03
C PRO A 76 2.65 -4.82 -10.65
N GLU A 77 2.49 -3.88 -11.59
CA GLU A 77 1.22 -3.57 -12.25
C GLU A 77 0.79 -4.63 -13.26
N THR A 78 1.75 -5.30 -13.90
CA THR A 78 1.47 -6.15 -15.07
C THR A 78 1.91 -7.60 -14.93
N VAL A 79 2.74 -7.95 -13.92
CA VAL A 79 3.22 -9.32 -13.74
C VAL A 79 2.07 -10.32 -13.61
N ASP A 80 2.15 -11.44 -14.31
CA ASP A 80 1.19 -12.53 -14.10
C ASP A 80 1.44 -13.22 -12.76
N THR A 81 0.59 -12.91 -11.77
CA THR A 81 0.72 -13.44 -10.42
C THR A 81 0.56 -14.95 -10.33
N SER A 82 -0.10 -15.58 -11.30
CA SER A 82 -0.27 -17.04 -11.37
C SER A 82 1.02 -17.76 -11.80
N ALA A 83 1.87 -17.09 -12.59
CA ALA A 83 3.13 -17.64 -13.09
C ALA A 83 4.32 -17.43 -12.15
N VAL A 84 4.21 -16.55 -11.13
CA VAL A 84 5.33 -16.18 -10.25
C VAL A 84 5.96 -17.40 -9.58
N ALA A 85 5.16 -18.32 -9.07
CA ALA A 85 5.67 -19.52 -8.38
C ALA A 85 6.56 -20.38 -9.29
N GLU A 86 6.12 -20.61 -10.53
CA GLU A 86 6.85 -21.37 -11.54
C GLU A 86 8.13 -20.64 -11.98
N MET A 87 8.06 -19.33 -12.24
CA MET A 87 9.24 -18.52 -12.56
C MET A 87 10.30 -18.63 -11.46
N MET A 88 9.90 -18.50 -10.20
CA MET A 88 10.83 -18.57 -9.07
C MET A 88 11.40 -19.97 -8.85
N ALA A 89 10.62 -21.01 -9.08
CA ALA A 89 11.13 -22.40 -9.06
C ALA A 89 12.20 -22.58 -10.15
N SER A 90 11.92 -22.13 -11.38
CA SER A 90 12.88 -22.22 -12.49
C SER A 90 14.21 -21.50 -12.18
N VAL A 91 14.18 -20.31 -11.58
CA VAL A 91 15.41 -19.59 -11.18
C VAL A 91 16.19 -20.37 -10.10
N ARG A 92 15.50 -20.89 -9.08
CA ARG A 92 16.15 -21.65 -7.98
C ARG A 92 16.77 -22.95 -8.48
N ASP A 93 16.06 -23.66 -9.34
CA ASP A 93 16.51 -24.97 -9.85
C ASP A 93 17.68 -24.83 -10.85
N SER A 94 17.58 -23.85 -11.75
CA SER A 94 18.60 -23.61 -12.77
C SER A 94 19.79 -22.78 -12.28
N ARG A 95 19.63 -22.03 -11.17
CA ARG A 95 20.57 -20.99 -10.72
C ARG A 95 20.91 -20.01 -11.83
N ARG A 96 19.91 -19.64 -12.60
CA ARG A 96 20.03 -18.69 -13.71
C ARG A 96 18.86 -17.70 -13.65
N LEU A 97 19.18 -16.41 -13.81
CA LEU A 97 18.21 -15.34 -13.83
C LEU A 97 18.20 -14.66 -15.21
N PRO A 98 17.07 -14.68 -15.93
CA PRO A 98 16.92 -13.87 -17.13
C PRO A 98 16.77 -12.41 -16.73
N LEU A 99 17.68 -11.54 -17.16
CA LEU A 99 17.56 -10.09 -16.98
C LEU A 99 16.64 -9.47 -18.03
N ALA A 100 16.11 -8.30 -17.73
CA ALA A 100 15.41 -7.51 -18.74
C ALA A 100 16.31 -7.32 -19.98
N GLY A 101 15.73 -7.51 -21.18
CA GLY A 101 16.49 -7.45 -22.44
C GLY A 101 17.00 -8.80 -22.93
N GLY A 102 16.67 -9.91 -22.27
CA GLY A 102 16.90 -11.28 -22.77
C GLY A 102 18.27 -11.88 -22.46
N HIS A 103 19.11 -11.18 -21.72
CA HIS A 103 20.38 -11.69 -21.21
C HIS A 103 20.15 -12.54 -19.95
N THR A 104 20.81 -13.71 -19.82
CA THR A 104 20.65 -14.62 -18.69
C THR A 104 21.98 -14.78 -17.98
N ILE A 105 22.01 -14.48 -16.70
CA ILE A 105 23.19 -14.55 -15.84
C ILE A 105 23.15 -15.76 -14.92
N VAL A 106 24.31 -16.14 -14.34
CA VAL A 106 24.39 -17.05 -13.21
C VAL A 106 23.93 -16.32 -11.96
N PHE A 107 22.98 -16.89 -11.23
CA PHE A 107 22.40 -16.26 -10.05
C PHE A 107 21.81 -17.30 -9.11
N ASP A 108 22.39 -17.43 -7.91
CA ASP A 108 21.85 -18.28 -6.85
C ASP A 108 21.17 -17.41 -5.79
N PRO A 109 19.82 -17.40 -5.71
CA PRO A 109 19.12 -16.54 -4.74
C PRO A 109 19.52 -16.80 -3.28
N ALA A 110 20.04 -17.98 -2.96
CA ALA A 110 20.47 -18.31 -1.60
C ALA A 110 21.82 -17.65 -1.22
N VAL A 111 22.61 -17.25 -2.20
CA VAL A 111 23.95 -16.65 -2.04
C VAL A 111 23.95 -15.18 -2.44
N ASP A 112 23.31 -14.87 -3.56
CA ASP A 112 23.40 -13.55 -4.21
C ASP A 112 22.39 -12.53 -3.65
N ILE A 113 21.39 -12.98 -2.85
CA ILE A 113 20.51 -12.09 -2.08
C ILE A 113 20.84 -12.24 -0.60
N THR A 114 21.35 -11.15 0.00
CA THR A 114 21.67 -11.11 1.42
C THR A 114 20.58 -10.33 2.20
N PHE A 115 20.35 -10.76 3.45
CA PHE A 115 19.41 -10.15 4.37
C PHE A 115 20.20 -9.59 5.56
N SER A 116 20.60 -8.31 5.46
CA SER A 116 21.40 -7.62 6.47
C SER A 116 20.50 -6.92 7.50
N PRO A 117 20.76 -7.11 8.81
CA PRO A 117 20.06 -6.35 9.85
C PRO A 117 20.53 -4.89 9.93
N ASP A 118 21.63 -4.53 9.26
CA ASP A 118 22.22 -3.21 9.30
C ASP A 118 21.33 -2.20 8.61
N LYS A 119 21.10 -1.05 9.26
CA LYS A 119 20.26 0.01 8.72
C LYS A 119 21.09 0.91 7.82
N ALA A 120 20.55 1.25 6.66
CA ALA A 120 21.06 2.36 5.87
C ALA A 120 20.71 3.71 6.53
N ALA A 121 21.56 4.73 6.34
CA ALA A 121 21.46 5.99 7.07
C ALA A 121 20.18 6.78 6.77
N PHE A 122 19.75 6.82 5.50
CA PHE A 122 18.59 7.62 5.09
C PHE A 122 17.25 6.98 5.50
N HIS A 123 17.08 5.66 5.29
CA HIS A 123 15.80 4.97 5.58
C HIS A 123 16.05 3.51 5.94
N THR A 124 15.19 2.94 6.80
CA THR A 124 15.33 1.55 7.28
C THR A 124 15.16 0.49 6.18
N ASN A 125 14.48 0.81 5.08
CA ASN A 125 14.23 -0.13 3.98
C ASN A 125 15.20 0.14 2.82
N GLY A 126 16.48 -0.18 3.02
CA GLY A 126 17.51 -0.06 2.01
C GLY A 126 17.64 -1.31 1.15
N LEU A 127 17.84 -1.13 -0.15
CA LEU A 127 18.20 -2.17 -1.11
C LEU A 127 19.41 -1.72 -1.91
N GLN A 128 20.50 -2.46 -1.84
CA GLN A 128 21.71 -2.20 -2.63
C GLN A 128 21.89 -3.31 -3.65
N ILE A 129 22.10 -2.96 -4.93
CA ILE A 129 22.34 -3.90 -6.02
C ILE A 129 23.66 -3.57 -6.67
N ALA A 130 24.51 -4.57 -6.88
CA ALA A 130 25.78 -4.46 -7.57
C ALA A 130 25.88 -5.44 -8.73
N GLY A 131 26.40 -4.97 -9.87
CA GLY A 131 26.64 -5.76 -11.08
C GLY A 131 28.13 -5.91 -11.36
N PHE A 132 28.52 -7.12 -11.79
CA PHE A 132 29.90 -7.53 -12.06
C PHE A 132 30.03 -8.07 -13.48
N ASP A 133 31.15 -7.82 -14.12
CA ASP A 133 31.49 -8.37 -15.43
C ASP A 133 32.09 -9.79 -15.32
N ALA A 134 32.43 -10.41 -16.47
CA ALA A 134 33.02 -11.75 -16.54
C ALA A 134 34.36 -11.89 -15.80
N SER A 135 35.07 -10.78 -15.53
CA SER A 135 36.31 -10.78 -14.76
C SER A 135 36.09 -10.70 -13.23
N GLY A 136 34.81 -10.52 -12.81
CA GLY A 136 34.46 -10.27 -11.42
C GLY A 136 34.65 -8.82 -10.99
N LYS A 137 34.92 -7.92 -11.93
CA LYS A 137 35.03 -6.47 -11.64
C LYS A 137 33.63 -5.86 -11.50
N LYS A 138 33.40 -5.12 -10.40
CA LYS A 138 32.18 -4.35 -10.21
C LYS A 138 32.09 -3.24 -11.24
N ILE A 139 31.04 -3.25 -12.05
CA ILE A 139 30.81 -2.29 -13.15
C ILE A 139 29.65 -1.34 -12.89
N ILE A 140 28.75 -1.67 -11.98
CA ILE A 140 27.66 -0.80 -11.53
C ILE A 140 27.28 -1.13 -10.09
N GLU A 141 26.91 -0.13 -9.31
CA GLU A 141 26.35 -0.29 -7.98
C GLU A 141 25.37 0.84 -7.70
N ARG A 142 24.20 0.50 -7.14
CA ARG A 142 23.12 1.44 -6.82
C ARG A 142 22.49 1.06 -5.50
N ARG A 143 22.05 2.08 -4.76
CA ARG A 143 21.21 1.90 -3.58
C ARG A 143 19.89 2.61 -3.76
N TYR A 144 18.83 1.98 -3.28
CA TYR A 144 17.46 2.46 -3.31
C TYR A 144 16.82 2.33 -1.94
N TYR A 145 15.85 3.21 -1.66
CA TYR A 145 15.07 3.19 -0.43
C TYR A 145 13.60 3.02 -0.74
N SER A 146 12.97 2.01 -0.14
CA SER A 146 11.52 1.81 -0.23
C SER A 146 10.82 2.54 0.92
N VAL A 147 10.24 3.71 0.62
CA VAL A 147 9.75 4.67 1.63
C VAL A 147 8.25 4.52 1.96
N GLY A 148 7.67 3.34 1.75
CA GLY A 148 6.24 3.05 1.97
C GLY A 148 5.38 3.28 0.73
N GLY A 149 4.17 2.72 0.69
CA GLY A 149 3.23 2.85 -0.43
C GLY A 149 3.76 2.41 -1.80
N GLY A 150 4.85 1.63 -1.85
CA GLY A 150 5.53 1.24 -3.09
C GLY A 150 6.35 2.36 -3.75
N PHE A 151 6.65 3.44 -3.01
CA PHE A 151 7.52 4.51 -3.46
C PHE A 151 9.00 4.15 -3.27
N VAL A 152 9.82 4.51 -4.26
CA VAL A 152 11.26 4.24 -4.26
C VAL A 152 12.02 5.55 -4.40
N VAL A 153 13.00 5.76 -3.53
CA VAL A 153 13.93 6.89 -3.58
C VAL A 153 15.32 6.35 -3.92
N PRO A 154 15.88 6.68 -5.09
CA PRO A 154 17.28 6.35 -5.40
C PRO A 154 18.23 7.11 -4.48
N ALA A 155 19.31 6.45 -4.04
CA ALA A 155 20.42 7.13 -3.37
C ALA A 155 21.26 7.92 -4.38
N ASP A 156 22.03 8.90 -3.88
CA ASP A 156 23.08 9.55 -4.66
C ASP A 156 24.17 8.53 -5.01
N ASN A 157 24.66 8.56 -6.25
CA ASN A 157 25.63 7.57 -6.72
C ASN A 157 27.03 7.75 -6.12
N THR A 158 27.30 8.90 -5.52
CA THR A 158 28.59 9.22 -4.87
C THR A 158 28.52 9.16 -3.34
N ASP A 159 27.31 9.26 -2.78
CA ASP A 159 27.07 9.20 -1.34
C ASP A 159 25.75 8.47 -1.09
N PHE A 160 25.82 7.16 -0.90
CA PHE A 160 24.64 6.32 -0.71
C PHE A 160 23.80 6.65 0.53
N ASP A 161 24.32 7.45 1.44
CA ASP A 161 23.59 7.87 2.64
C ASP A 161 22.70 9.10 2.39
N LYS A 162 22.75 9.65 1.18
CA LYS A 162 21.89 10.75 0.74
C LYS A 162 20.95 10.30 -0.38
N PRO A 163 19.71 10.82 -0.43
CA PRO A 163 18.84 10.63 -1.59
C PRO A 163 19.39 11.41 -2.79
N ARG A 164 19.25 10.84 -4.01
CA ARG A 164 19.66 11.48 -5.27
C ARG A 164 18.95 12.80 -5.52
N THR A 165 17.72 12.95 -5.03
CA THR A 165 16.96 14.19 -5.04
C THR A 165 16.53 14.52 -3.62
N GLN A 166 16.76 15.75 -3.18
CA GLN A 166 16.30 16.26 -1.87
C GLN A 166 14.78 16.54 -1.87
N SER A 167 14.11 16.41 -3.01
CA SER A 167 12.68 16.58 -3.15
C SER A 167 11.96 15.39 -2.54
N ARG A 168 10.94 15.63 -1.71
CA ARG A 168 9.94 14.63 -1.30
C ARG A 168 9.23 14.00 -2.50
N ASP A 169 9.44 14.54 -3.70
CA ASP A 169 8.89 14.18 -4.99
C ASP A 169 9.90 13.39 -5.85
N ALA A 170 10.63 12.43 -5.27
CA ALA A 170 11.59 11.60 -5.98
C ALA A 170 10.94 10.62 -6.98
N PHE A 171 10.12 11.15 -7.88
CA PHE A 171 9.59 10.43 -9.04
C PHE A 171 10.18 11.02 -10.31
N PRO A 172 10.96 10.25 -11.09
CA PRO A 172 11.40 10.68 -12.40
C PRO A 172 10.19 11.02 -13.28
N GLY A 173 10.12 12.24 -13.78
CA GLY A 173 9.12 12.67 -14.77
C GLY A 173 8.01 13.58 -14.27
N ARG A 174 8.01 14.04 -13.00
CA ARG A 174 7.10 15.11 -12.58
C ARG A 174 7.65 16.47 -12.99
N ALA A 175 7.05 17.04 -14.04
CA ALA A 175 7.05 18.50 -14.21
C ALA A 175 6.31 19.14 -13.02
N GLU A 176 6.80 20.28 -12.52
CA GLU A 176 6.06 21.10 -11.57
C GLU A 176 4.74 21.57 -12.24
N VAL A 177 3.65 20.87 -11.92
CA VAL A 177 2.32 21.21 -12.43
C VAL A 177 1.66 22.12 -11.41
N THR A 178 1.42 23.37 -11.78
CA THR A 178 0.61 24.28 -10.97
C THR A 178 -0.83 23.78 -10.95
N VAL A 179 -1.34 23.47 -9.75
CA VAL A 179 -2.72 23.03 -9.55
C VAL A 179 -3.62 24.18 -9.11
N PRO A 180 -4.92 24.21 -9.48
CA PRO A 180 -5.85 25.27 -9.08
C PRO A 180 -6.05 25.35 -7.57
N PHE A 181 -6.00 24.21 -6.87
CA PHE A 181 -6.22 24.14 -5.42
C PHE A 181 -4.97 23.54 -4.75
N ASN A 182 -4.07 24.42 -4.31
CA ASN A 182 -2.82 24.03 -3.66
C ASN A 182 -2.99 24.04 -2.14
N TYR A 183 -3.53 22.95 -1.57
CA TYR A 183 -3.68 22.74 -0.13
C TYR A 183 -2.54 21.86 0.41
N THR A 184 -2.18 22.09 1.67
CA THR A 184 -1.15 21.32 2.39
C THR A 184 -1.71 20.59 3.61
N ASN A 185 -2.91 20.95 4.07
CA ASN A 185 -3.58 20.38 5.23
C ASN A 185 -5.10 20.29 5.02
N ALA A 186 -5.80 19.60 5.91
CA ALA A 186 -7.24 19.37 5.79
C ALA A 186 -8.04 20.66 5.92
N SER A 187 -7.64 21.54 6.82
CA SER A 187 -8.31 22.83 7.04
C SER A 187 -8.28 23.70 5.78
N GLU A 188 -7.15 23.75 5.07
CA GLU A 188 -7.02 24.44 3.78
C GLU A 188 -7.89 23.80 2.70
N LEU A 189 -7.88 22.45 2.58
CA LEU A 189 -8.71 21.72 1.63
C LEU A 189 -10.19 22.03 1.82
N VAL A 190 -10.69 21.95 3.06
CA VAL A 190 -12.09 22.26 3.39
C VAL A 190 -12.42 23.72 3.12
N ALA A 191 -11.52 24.66 3.47
CA ALA A 191 -11.71 26.09 3.23
C ALA A 191 -11.78 26.42 1.73
N MET A 192 -10.90 25.84 0.91
CA MET A 192 -10.90 26.01 -0.55
C MET A 192 -12.16 25.42 -1.20
N ALA A 193 -12.57 24.21 -0.79
CA ALA A 193 -13.80 23.59 -1.25
C ALA A 193 -15.01 24.47 -0.93
N ARG A 194 -15.11 24.97 0.30
CA ARG A 194 -16.18 25.85 0.76
C ARG A 194 -16.21 27.19 -0.02
N ALA A 195 -15.06 27.84 -0.18
CA ALA A 195 -14.94 29.10 -0.90
C ALA A 195 -15.31 28.98 -2.39
N SER A 196 -15.03 27.82 -3.00
CA SER A 196 -15.37 27.55 -4.40
C SER A 196 -16.79 26.99 -4.61
N GLY A 197 -17.53 26.68 -3.54
CA GLY A 197 -18.82 25.99 -3.61
C GLY A 197 -18.74 24.56 -4.11
N LYS A 198 -17.58 23.88 -3.96
CA LYS A 198 -17.28 22.56 -4.45
C LYS A 198 -17.23 21.52 -3.32
N THR A 199 -17.44 20.26 -3.66
CA THR A 199 -17.10 19.12 -2.82
C THR A 199 -15.58 18.88 -2.84
N ILE A 200 -15.07 18.09 -1.87
CA ILE A 200 -13.66 17.67 -1.87
C ILE A 200 -13.33 16.88 -3.16
N ALA A 201 -14.22 15.99 -3.60
CA ALA A 201 -14.04 15.25 -4.85
C ALA A 201 -13.87 16.15 -6.07
N GLU A 202 -14.67 17.23 -6.19
CA GLU A 202 -14.57 18.20 -7.30
C GLU A 202 -13.27 19.00 -7.23
N VAL A 203 -12.83 19.44 -6.04
CA VAL A 203 -11.53 20.12 -5.85
C VAL A 203 -10.38 19.21 -6.32
N VAL A 204 -10.39 17.94 -5.94
CA VAL A 204 -9.38 16.98 -6.35
C VAL A 204 -9.42 16.71 -7.85
N ARG A 205 -10.62 16.56 -8.42
CA ARG A 205 -10.80 16.37 -9.87
C ARG A 205 -10.24 17.56 -10.66
N ASP A 206 -10.48 18.78 -10.21
CA ASP A 206 -9.93 19.98 -10.85
C ASP A 206 -8.39 20.01 -10.82
N ASN A 207 -7.79 19.52 -9.73
CA ASN A 207 -6.34 19.37 -9.66
C ASN A 207 -5.83 18.29 -10.65
N GLU A 208 -6.52 17.14 -10.77
CA GLU A 208 -6.12 16.09 -11.72
C GLU A 208 -6.31 16.52 -13.18
N ARG A 209 -7.27 17.39 -13.51
CA ARG A 209 -7.47 17.99 -14.85
C ARG A 209 -6.25 18.74 -15.38
N THR A 210 -5.33 19.13 -14.51
CA THR A 210 -4.06 19.73 -14.94
C THR A 210 -3.09 18.72 -15.55
N ARG A 211 -3.38 17.40 -15.39
CA ARG A 211 -2.52 16.29 -15.81
C ARG A 211 -3.16 15.42 -16.89
N CYS A 212 -4.49 15.28 -16.86
CA CYS A 212 -5.25 14.42 -17.78
C CYS A 212 -6.68 14.92 -17.95
N SER A 213 -7.36 14.43 -18.98
CA SER A 213 -8.76 14.77 -19.28
C SER A 213 -9.73 14.08 -18.29
N ASP A 214 -10.97 14.58 -18.21
CA ASP A 214 -12.03 13.95 -17.39
C ASP A 214 -12.26 12.48 -17.78
N ALA A 215 -12.21 12.14 -19.05
CA ALA A 215 -12.38 10.77 -19.52
C ALA A 215 -11.24 9.86 -19.03
N GLU A 216 -10.01 10.34 -19.01
CA GLU A 216 -8.85 9.60 -18.47
C GLU A 216 -8.93 9.48 -16.96
N ILE A 217 -9.37 10.53 -16.23
CA ILE A 217 -9.62 10.46 -14.78
C ILE A 217 -10.67 9.39 -14.48
N ASP A 218 -11.79 9.42 -15.17
CA ASP A 218 -12.89 8.47 -14.97
C ASP A 218 -12.44 7.03 -15.28
N ALA A 219 -11.76 6.81 -16.40
CA ALA A 219 -11.25 5.50 -16.78
C ALA A 219 -10.23 4.95 -15.77
N ALA A 220 -9.37 5.81 -15.21
CA ALA A 220 -8.39 5.39 -14.21
C ALA A 220 -9.06 5.04 -12.87
N LEU A 221 -10.07 5.82 -12.43
CA LEU A 221 -10.82 5.52 -11.21
C LEU A 221 -11.65 4.22 -11.36
N ASP A 222 -12.28 4.04 -12.52
CA ASP A 222 -13.04 2.83 -12.84
C ASP A 222 -12.12 1.61 -12.86
N HIS A 223 -10.94 1.72 -13.48
CA HIS A 223 -9.93 0.64 -13.47
C HIS A 223 -9.48 0.27 -12.04
N VAL A 224 -9.25 1.26 -11.17
CA VAL A 224 -8.92 1.01 -9.76
C VAL A 224 -10.03 0.21 -9.09
N TRP A 225 -11.28 0.60 -9.30
CA TRP A 225 -12.44 -0.10 -8.75
C TRP A 225 -12.60 -1.52 -9.32
N ASP A 226 -12.41 -1.71 -10.60
CA ASP A 226 -12.49 -3.02 -11.25
C ASP A 226 -11.45 -3.99 -10.67
N VAL A 227 -10.20 -3.54 -10.49
CA VAL A 227 -9.14 -4.37 -9.85
C VAL A 227 -9.50 -4.72 -8.41
N MET A 228 -10.09 -3.80 -7.63
CA MET A 228 -10.58 -4.08 -6.28
C MET A 228 -11.69 -5.15 -6.30
N CYS A 229 -12.64 -5.04 -7.22
CA CYS A 229 -13.72 -6.02 -7.38
C CYS A 229 -13.19 -7.40 -7.78
N GLU A 230 -12.27 -7.46 -8.74
CA GLU A 230 -11.65 -8.71 -9.16
C GLU A 230 -10.87 -9.37 -8.03
N CYS A 231 -10.14 -8.58 -7.22
CA CYS A 231 -9.44 -9.07 -6.05
C CYS A 231 -10.39 -9.72 -5.05
N ILE A 232 -11.47 -9.02 -4.67
CA ILE A 232 -12.50 -9.55 -3.78
C ILE A 232 -13.10 -10.82 -4.36
N HIS A 233 -13.44 -10.83 -5.66
CA HIS A 233 -14.05 -11.97 -6.32
C HIS A 233 -13.17 -13.23 -6.30
N ARG A 234 -11.86 -13.07 -6.54
CA ARG A 234 -10.88 -14.16 -6.41
C ARG A 234 -10.79 -14.64 -4.97
N GLY A 235 -10.62 -13.73 -4.00
CA GLY A 235 -10.48 -14.08 -2.58
C GLY A 235 -11.70 -14.80 -2.00
N LEU A 236 -12.91 -14.43 -2.43
CA LEU A 236 -14.15 -15.11 -2.02
C LEU A 236 -14.30 -16.54 -2.60
N LYS A 237 -13.50 -16.90 -3.59
CA LYS A 237 -13.55 -18.23 -4.24
C LYS A 237 -12.33 -19.09 -3.94
N THR A 238 -11.20 -18.50 -3.60
CA THR A 238 -9.94 -19.23 -3.42
C THR A 238 -9.88 -19.83 -2.04
N GLU A 239 -9.97 -21.16 -1.97
CA GLU A 239 -9.82 -21.93 -0.74
C GLU A 239 -8.35 -22.29 -0.46
N GLY A 240 -8.10 -22.91 0.68
CA GLY A 240 -6.81 -23.47 1.04
C GLY A 240 -6.11 -22.73 2.18
N VAL A 241 -4.79 -22.76 2.15
CA VAL A 241 -3.90 -22.22 3.18
C VAL A 241 -3.03 -21.12 2.58
N LEU A 242 -2.86 -20.02 3.29
CA LEU A 242 -1.96 -18.94 2.90
C LEU A 242 -0.50 -19.41 2.92
N PRO A 243 0.37 -18.87 2.06
CA PRO A 243 1.79 -19.22 2.04
C PRO A 243 2.48 -18.85 3.36
N GLY A 244 3.57 -19.56 3.67
CA GLY A 244 4.42 -19.29 4.84
C GLY A 244 4.18 -20.21 6.04
N PRO A 245 4.92 -20.00 7.13
CA PRO A 245 4.99 -20.94 8.26
C PRO A 245 3.70 -20.98 9.11
N LEU A 246 2.90 -19.91 9.11
CA LEU A 246 1.71 -19.79 9.97
C LEU A 246 0.56 -20.73 9.54
N ARG A 247 0.55 -21.21 8.30
CA ARG A 247 -0.47 -22.10 7.76
C ARG A 247 -1.91 -21.62 7.98
N VAL A 248 -2.11 -20.30 7.87
CA VAL A 248 -3.42 -19.67 8.07
C VAL A 248 -4.37 -20.15 6.99
N LYS A 249 -5.50 -20.74 7.38
CA LYS A 249 -6.56 -21.11 6.45
C LYS A 249 -7.27 -19.87 5.92
N ARG A 250 -7.58 -19.86 4.62
CA ARG A 250 -8.43 -18.82 4.03
C ARG A 250 -9.83 -18.94 4.61
N ARG A 251 -10.40 -17.82 5.01
CA ARG A 251 -11.70 -17.70 5.70
C ARG A 251 -12.80 -17.08 4.84
N ALA A 252 -12.40 -16.27 3.84
CA ALA A 252 -13.35 -15.54 3.00
C ALA A 252 -14.37 -16.43 2.28
N PRO A 253 -13.99 -17.60 1.69
CA PRO A 253 -14.96 -18.49 1.06
C PRO A 253 -16.00 -19.06 2.06
N GLN A 254 -15.55 -19.37 3.27
CA GLN A 254 -16.43 -19.90 4.32
C GLN A 254 -17.39 -18.83 4.86
N LEU A 255 -16.91 -17.58 5.02
CA LEU A 255 -17.76 -16.44 5.38
C LEU A 255 -18.84 -16.20 4.32
N LEU A 256 -18.46 -16.22 3.03
CA LEU A 256 -19.43 -16.12 1.93
C LEU A 256 -20.45 -17.23 1.94
N ALA A 257 -20.06 -18.48 2.19
CA ALA A 257 -20.97 -19.61 2.26
C ALA A 257 -22.02 -19.44 3.38
N ARG A 258 -21.58 -18.96 4.56
CA ARG A 258 -22.50 -18.64 5.68
C ARG A 258 -23.49 -17.54 5.30
N LEU A 259 -23.00 -16.44 4.69
CA LEU A 259 -23.84 -15.32 4.25
C LEU A 259 -24.89 -15.75 3.22
N LYS A 260 -24.53 -16.64 2.30
CA LYS A 260 -25.47 -17.18 1.29
C LYS A 260 -26.48 -18.13 1.88
N ALA A 261 -26.14 -18.84 2.95
CA ALA A 261 -27.03 -19.76 3.65
C ALA A 261 -27.94 -19.08 4.69
N SER A 262 -27.66 -17.80 5.02
CA SER A 262 -28.44 -17.01 5.98
C SER A 262 -29.83 -16.69 5.40
N ASP A 263 -30.86 -16.70 6.26
CA ASP A 263 -32.21 -16.29 5.95
C ASP A 263 -32.42 -14.78 5.78
N GLY A 264 -31.38 -14.00 5.96
CA GLY A 264 -31.36 -12.52 5.80
C GLY A 264 -31.97 -11.76 6.99
N ASN A 265 -32.34 -12.42 8.07
CA ASN A 265 -32.98 -11.81 9.23
C ASN A 265 -31.98 -11.24 10.27
N ASP A 266 -30.66 -11.48 10.10
CA ASP A 266 -29.64 -10.95 11.01
C ASP A 266 -29.45 -9.44 10.76
N PRO A 267 -29.75 -8.56 11.75
CA PRO A 267 -29.55 -7.12 11.61
C PRO A 267 -28.09 -6.73 11.44
N LEU A 268 -27.13 -7.60 11.79
CA LEU A 268 -25.69 -7.39 11.65
C LEU A 268 -25.11 -8.00 10.35
N ALA A 269 -25.91 -8.59 9.49
CA ALA A 269 -25.47 -9.23 8.26
C ALA A 269 -24.61 -8.30 7.37
N ALA A 270 -24.85 -6.98 7.39
CA ALA A 270 -24.03 -6.02 6.67
C ALA A 270 -22.57 -6.01 7.17
N ILE A 271 -22.34 -6.19 8.47
CA ILE A 271 -21.00 -6.31 9.05
C ILE A 271 -20.31 -7.58 8.55
N ASP A 272 -21.02 -8.70 8.50
CA ASP A 272 -20.48 -9.97 8.01
C ASP A 272 -20.10 -9.89 6.53
N TRP A 273 -20.86 -9.17 5.71
CA TRP A 273 -20.49 -8.89 4.33
C TRP A 273 -19.20 -8.06 4.24
N VAL A 274 -19.09 -6.99 5.03
CA VAL A 274 -17.87 -6.15 5.09
C VAL A 274 -16.66 -6.98 5.52
N ASN A 275 -16.82 -7.83 6.53
CA ASN A 275 -15.79 -8.76 6.98
C ASN A 275 -15.36 -9.70 5.85
N ALA A 276 -16.30 -10.32 5.16
CA ALA A 276 -16.01 -11.25 4.05
C ALA A 276 -15.19 -10.57 2.94
N TRP A 277 -15.49 -9.32 2.59
CA TRP A 277 -14.76 -8.57 1.57
C TRP A 277 -13.38 -8.13 2.06
N GLY A 278 -13.27 -7.68 3.32
CA GLY A 278 -11.98 -7.34 3.94
C GLY A 278 -11.04 -8.54 4.02
N PHE A 279 -11.58 -9.71 4.43
CA PHE A 279 -10.84 -10.98 4.44
C PHE A 279 -10.42 -11.41 3.03
N ALA A 280 -11.34 -11.35 2.05
CA ALA A 280 -11.04 -11.73 0.67
C ALA A 280 -9.85 -10.96 0.11
N THR A 281 -9.84 -9.62 0.27
CA THR A 281 -8.73 -8.78 -0.20
C THR A 281 -7.46 -9.03 0.62
N GLY A 282 -7.56 -9.14 1.95
CA GLY A 282 -6.40 -9.38 2.82
C GLY A 282 -5.73 -10.73 2.53
N GLU A 283 -6.51 -11.77 2.27
CA GLU A 283 -6.02 -13.11 1.93
C GLU A 283 -5.39 -13.16 0.53
N GLU A 284 -5.94 -12.45 -0.45
CA GLU A 284 -5.33 -12.26 -1.76
C GLU A 284 -4.01 -11.51 -1.65
N ASN A 285 -3.98 -10.41 -0.88
CA ASN A 285 -2.74 -9.69 -0.61
C ASN A 285 -1.68 -10.62 0.03
N ALA A 286 -2.04 -11.35 1.07
CA ALA A 286 -1.13 -12.25 1.76
C ALA A 286 -0.59 -13.37 0.87
N ALA A 287 -1.34 -13.78 -0.15
CA ALA A 287 -0.96 -14.82 -1.11
C ALA A 287 -0.15 -14.28 -2.31
N GLY A 288 0.19 -13.00 -2.36
CA GLY A 288 0.91 -12.41 -3.49
C GLY A 288 0.02 -12.08 -4.69
N GLY A 289 -1.29 -12.08 -4.51
CA GLY A 289 -2.26 -11.76 -5.56
C GLY A 289 -2.24 -10.30 -5.99
N ARG A 290 -2.90 -10.01 -7.11
CA ARG A 290 -3.09 -8.65 -7.61
C ARG A 290 -4.07 -7.88 -6.73
N ILE A 291 -3.64 -6.71 -6.26
CA ILE A 291 -4.41 -5.83 -5.37
C ILE A 291 -4.25 -4.36 -5.80
N VAL A 292 -5.06 -3.49 -5.20
CA VAL A 292 -4.79 -2.04 -5.19
C VAL A 292 -4.16 -1.67 -3.86
N THR A 293 -2.96 -1.08 -3.90
CA THR A 293 -2.34 -0.45 -2.73
C THR A 293 -3.13 0.80 -2.36
N CYS A 294 -3.69 0.88 -1.12
CA CYS A 294 -4.50 2.01 -0.68
C CYS A 294 -4.55 2.18 0.87
N PRO A 295 -3.70 3.00 1.52
CA PRO A 295 -2.48 3.60 0.97
C PRO A 295 -1.29 2.63 0.94
N THR A 296 -1.41 1.46 1.61
CA THR A 296 -0.41 0.38 1.66
C THR A 296 -1.06 -0.97 1.38
N ASN A 297 -0.24 -1.98 1.07
CA ASN A 297 -0.74 -3.34 0.89
C ASN A 297 -1.28 -3.94 2.19
N GLY A 298 -0.64 -3.62 3.33
CA GLY A 298 -1.10 -4.09 4.65
C GLY A 298 -2.52 -3.65 5.01
N ALA A 299 -3.01 -2.58 4.39
CA ALA A 299 -4.35 -2.02 4.59
C ALA A 299 -5.28 -2.14 3.37
N ALA A 300 -4.85 -2.87 2.33
CA ALA A 300 -5.54 -2.92 1.03
C ALA A 300 -6.99 -3.43 1.09
N GLY A 301 -7.40 -4.11 2.17
CA GLY A 301 -8.75 -4.63 2.34
C GLY A 301 -9.78 -3.63 2.86
N VAL A 302 -9.35 -2.50 3.43
CA VAL A 302 -10.27 -1.55 4.07
C VAL A 302 -11.16 -0.84 3.05
N LEU A 303 -10.55 -0.10 2.10
CA LEU A 303 -11.30 0.68 1.12
C LEU A 303 -12.21 -0.17 0.23
N PRO A 304 -11.75 -1.30 -0.35
CA PRO A 304 -12.60 -2.13 -1.19
C PRO A 304 -13.81 -2.69 -0.44
N ALA A 305 -13.64 -3.07 0.84
CA ALA A 305 -14.74 -3.57 1.65
C ALA A 305 -15.81 -2.48 1.91
N VAL A 306 -15.37 -1.23 2.17
CA VAL A 306 -16.29 -0.11 2.38
C VAL A 306 -16.95 0.33 1.07
N LEU A 307 -16.25 0.29 -0.08
CA LEU A 307 -16.85 0.53 -1.39
C LEU A 307 -17.90 -0.53 -1.76
N GLN A 308 -17.63 -1.81 -1.48
CA GLN A 308 -18.63 -2.88 -1.65
C GLN A 308 -19.84 -2.64 -0.75
N TYR A 309 -19.64 -2.15 0.49
CA TYR A 309 -20.74 -1.76 1.36
C TYR A 309 -21.55 -0.61 0.73
N TYR A 310 -20.90 0.41 0.17
CA TYR A 310 -21.58 1.50 -0.55
C TYR A 310 -22.44 0.95 -1.67
N VAL A 311 -21.86 0.18 -2.58
CA VAL A 311 -22.55 -0.34 -3.77
C VAL A 311 -23.72 -1.28 -3.39
N LYS A 312 -23.55 -2.10 -2.35
CA LYS A 312 -24.55 -3.11 -1.99
C LYS A 312 -25.66 -2.58 -1.09
N PHE A 313 -25.36 -1.71 -0.13
CA PHE A 313 -26.27 -1.38 0.96
C PHE A 313 -26.72 0.10 1.00
N VAL A 314 -26.08 0.99 0.25
CA VAL A 314 -26.50 2.39 0.23
C VAL A 314 -27.53 2.59 -0.89
N PRO A 315 -28.76 3.02 -0.58
CA PRO A 315 -29.76 3.30 -1.60
C PRO A 315 -29.31 4.40 -2.56
N GLY A 316 -29.48 4.17 -3.86
CA GLY A 316 -29.07 5.11 -4.90
C GLY A 316 -27.55 5.15 -5.19
N ALA A 317 -26.80 4.16 -4.68
CA ALA A 317 -25.37 4.05 -5.03
C ALA A 317 -25.17 3.89 -6.53
N ASP A 318 -24.24 4.67 -7.08
CA ASP A 318 -23.93 4.71 -8.51
C ASP A 318 -22.41 4.85 -8.75
N GLN A 319 -22.01 4.80 -10.01
CA GLN A 319 -20.60 4.91 -10.41
C GLN A 319 -20.00 6.29 -10.08
N THR A 320 -20.80 7.36 -10.09
CA THR A 320 -20.39 8.70 -9.70
C THR A 320 -19.98 8.73 -8.22
N GLY A 321 -20.76 8.09 -7.37
CA GLY A 321 -20.45 7.96 -5.94
C GLY A 321 -19.18 7.13 -5.70
N VAL A 322 -18.93 6.06 -6.47
CA VAL A 322 -17.67 5.30 -6.41
C VAL A 322 -16.48 6.19 -6.75
N ARG A 323 -16.58 6.98 -7.82
CA ARG A 323 -15.51 7.91 -8.23
C ARG A 323 -15.31 9.01 -7.18
N ASN A 324 -16.37 9.59 -6.63
CA ASN A 324 -16.29 10.59 -5.56
C ASN A 324 -15.69 10.02 -4.28
N PHE A 325 -16.00 8.76 -3.95
CA PHE A 325 -15.35 8.05 -2.85
C PHE A 325 -13.84 8.00 -3.05
N LEU A 326 -13.36 7.53 -4.21
CA LEU A 326 -11.93 7.38 -4.49
C LEU A 326 -11.21 8.74 -4.52
N LEU A 327 -11.79 9.77 -5.15
CA LEU A 327 -11.24 11.11 -5.17
C LEU A 327 -11.04 11.66 -3.74
N THR A 328 -12.09 11.58 -2.90
CA THR A 328 -12.05 12.08 -1.52
C THR A 328 -11.11 11.27 -0.64
N ALA A 329 -11.17 9.94 -0.74
CA ALA A 329 -10.26 9.05 -0.01
C ALA A 329 -8.79 9.30 -0.39
N GLY A 330 -8.51 9.50 -1.68
CA GLY A 330 -7.18 9.85 -2.17
C GLY A 330 -6.66 11.16 -1.59
N ALA A 331 -7.49 12.20 -1.52
CA ALA A 331 -7.13 13.47 -0.88
C ALA A 331 -6.69 13.29 0.58
N VAL A 332 -7.48 12.54 1.36
CA VAL A 332 -7.15 12.25 2.76
C VAL A 332 -5.84 11.46 2.88
N GLY A 333 -5.64 10.43 2.04
CA GLY A 333 -4.40 9.66 2.03
C GLY A 333 -3.16 10.50 1.71
N MET A 334 -3.28 11.47 0.78
CA MET A 334 -2.21 12.41 0.46
C MET A 334 -1.85 13.30 1.66
N LEU A 335 -2.85 13.81 2.39
CA LEU A 335 -2.63 14.61 3.58
C LEU A 335 -1.85 13.85 4.66
N TYR A 336 -2.17 12.58 4.91
CA TYR A 336 -1.41 11.73 5.83
C TYR A 336 0.02 11.49 5.36
N LYS A 337 0.22 11.27 4.06
CA LYS A 337 1.56 11.07 3.50
C LYS A 337 2.43 12.31 3.64
N GLU A 338 1.86 13.50 3.46
CA GLU A 338 2.60 14.78 3.53
C GLU A 338 2.83 15.25 4.96
N ASN A 339 1.84 15.12 5.85
CA ASN A 339 1.89 15.70 7.20
C ASN A 339 2.24 14.71 8.31
N ALA A 340 2.29 13.41 7.99
CA ALA A 340 2.60 12.36 8.94
C ALA A 340 3.43 11.25 8.27
N SER A 341 2.89 10.04 8.20
CA SER A 341 3.48 8.91 7.49
C SER A 341 2.40 7.87 7.15
N ILE A 342 2.59 7.17 6.04
CA ILE A 342 1.81 5.99 5.67
C ILE A 342 2.63 4.69 5.82
N SER A 343 3.72 4.70 6.58
CA SER A 343 4.63 3.56 6.74
C SER A 343 4.47 2.90 8.10
N GLY A 344 4.15 1.60 8.12
CA GLY A 344 4.11 0.80 9.34
C GLY A 344 5.47 0.73 10.05
N ALA A 345 6.57 0.81 9.30
CA ALA A 345 7.93 0.84 9.82
C ALA A 345 8.28 2.17 10.54
N GLU A 346 7.57 3.26 10.20
CA GLU A 346 7.80 4.57 10.82
C GLU A 346 6.85 4.84 11.99
N VAL A 347 5.56 4.57 11.82
CA VAL A 347 4.53 4.98 12.77
C VAL A 347 3.62 3.84 13.25
N GLY A 348 3.90 2.59 12.90
CA GLY A 348 3.05 1.46 13.24
C GLY A 348 1.83 1.32 12.30
N CYS A 349 0.93 0.38 12.61
CA CYS A 349 -0.26 0.11 11.80
C CYS A 349 -1.29 1.25 11.78
N GLN A 350 -1.20 2.22 12.69
CA GLN A 350 -2.00 3.45 12.60
C GLN A 350 -1.72 4.21 11.29
N GLY A 351 -0.48 4.15 10.76
CA GLY A 351 -0.11 4.71 9.45
C GLY A 351 -0.61 3.91 8.26
N GLU A 352 -1.04 2.68 8.45
CA GLU A 352 -1.58 1.81 7.39
C GLU A 352 -3.09 1.65 7.52
N VAL A 353 -3.56 0.78 8.42
CA VAL A 353 -4.99 0.53 8.64
C VAL A 353 -5.70 1.76 9.17
N GLY A 354 -5.05 2.56 10.05
CA GLY A 354 -5.64 3.80 10.56
C GLY A 354 -5.87 4.82 9.45
N VAL A 355 -4.86 5.05 8.59
CA VAL A 355 -4.99 5.93 7.43
C VAL A 355 -6.05 5.40 6.46
N ALA A 356 -6.04 4.10 6.15
CA ALA A 356 -7.06 3.51 5.27
C ALA A 356 -8.48 3.64 5.84
N THR A 357 -8.65 3.51 7.16
CA THR A 357 -9.94 3.70 7.85
C THR A 357 -10.42 5.15 7.71
N SER A 358 -9.54 6.13 7.94
CA SER A 358 -9.82 7.56 7.75
C SER A 358 -10.16 7.90 6.29
N MET A 359 -9.38 7.38 5.33
CA MET A 359 -9.64 7.52 3.88
C MET A 359 -11.02 6.95 3.51
N ALA A 360 -11.32 5.74 3.97
CA ALA A 360 -12.58 5.07 3.65
C ALA A 360 -13.79 5.76 4.29
N ALA A 361 -13.65 6.31 5.49
CA ALA A 361 -14.68 7.09 6.15
C ALA A 361 -14.97 8.38 5.39
N ALA A 362 -13.94 9.15 5.04
CA ALA A 362 -14.11 10.36 4.21
C ALA A 362 -14.77 10.04 2.86
N GLY A 363 -14.27 9.00 2.16
CA GLY A 363 -14.79 8.57 0.88
C GLY A 363 -16.26 8.16 0.93
N LEU A 364 -16.65 7.35 1.92
CA LEU A 364 -18.03 6.91 2.10
C LEU A 364 -18.96 8.08 2.46
N ALA A 365 -18.52 9.01 3.33
CA ALA A 365 -19.28 10.19 3.67
C ALA A 365 -19.54 11.04 2.42
N ALA A 366 -18.50 11.29 1.61
CA ALA A 366 -18.62 12.06 0.36
C ALA A 366 -19.54 11.36 -0.65
N ALA A 367 -19.40 10.05 -0.85
CA ALA A 367 -20.26 9.27 -1.75
C ALA A 367 -21.74 9.28 -1.33
N LYS A 368 -22.01 9.44 -0.04
CA LYS A 368 -23.37 9.58 0.52
C LYS A 368 -23.90 11.03 0.52
N GLY A 369 -23.16 11.99 -0.02
CA GLY A 369 -23.58 13.38 -0.09
C GLY A 369 -23.48 14.16 1.23
N ALA A 370 -22.57 13.76 2.14
CA ALA A 370 -22.32 14.47 3.39
C ALA A 370 -21.74 15.87 3.14
N THR A 371 -21.95 16.77 4.09
CA THR A 371 -21.33 18.10 4.07
C THR A 371 -19.81 18.03 4.23
N LEU A 372 -19.10 19.12 3.88
CA LEU A 372 -17.64 19.18 4.05
C LEU A 372 -17.21 18.91 5.49
N ASP A 373 -17.94 19.46 6.47
CA ASP A 373 -17.65 19.26 7.89
C ASP A 373 -17.91 17.80 8.33
N GLN A 374 -18.96 17.18 7.81
CA GLN A 374 -19.24 15.76 8.08
C GLN A 374 -18.20 14.84 7.45
N VAL A 375 -17.69 15.16 6.24
CA VAL A 375 -16.61 14.39 5.59
C VAL A 375 -15.33 14.46 6.41
N GLU A 376 -14.95 15.66 6.85
CA GLU A 376 -13.73 15.87 7.65
C GLU A 376 -13.86 15.19 9.02
N ASN A 377 -15.00 15.32 9.70
CA ASN A 377 -15.27 14.65 10.97
C ASN A 377 -15.28 13.11 10.85
N ALA A 378 -15.86 12.56 9.79
CA ALA A 378 -15.80 11.11 9.56
C ALA A 378 -14.36 10.60 9.41
N ALA A 379 -13.52 11.35 8.70
CA ALA A 379 -12.10 11.03 8.54
C ALA A 379 -11.35 11.08 9.89
N GLU A 380 -11.63 12.09 10.69
CA GLU A 380 -11.05 12.28 12.01
C GLU A 380 -11.43 11.12 12.95
N ILE A 381 -12.76 10.83 13.12
CA ILE A 381 -13.25 9.70 13.92
C ILE A 381 -12.60 8.38 13.47
N GLY A 382 -12.47 8.18 12.16
CA GLY A 382 -11.84 6.97 11.60
C GLY A 382 -10.40 6.80 12.07
N MET A 383 -9.61 7.87 12.19
CA MET A 383 -8.24 7.82 12.66
C MET A 383 -8.14 7.76 14.18
N GLU A 384 -8.91 8.55 14.94
CA GLU A 384 -8.76 8.61 16.40
C GLU A 384 -8.91 7.23 17.05
N HIS A 385 -9.78 6.37 16.49
CA HIS A 385 -10.00 4.99 16.95
C HIS A 385 -8.92 4.00 16.51
N GLN A 386 -7.88 4.47 15.82
CA GLN A 386 -6.72 3.68 15.36
C GLN A 386 -5.41 4.16 15.98
N LEU A 387 -5.42 5.24 16.78
CA LEU A 387 -4.24 5.77 17.44
C LEU A 387 -3.57 4.72 18.34
N GLY A 388 -2.24 4.66 18.27
CA GLY A 388 -1.44 3.72 19.05
C GLY A 388 -1.36 2.30 18.48
N LEU A 389 -1.96 2.02 17.31
CA LEU A 389 -1.96 0.69 16.72
C LEU A 389 -0.54 0.30 16.25
N THR A 390 0.03 -0.72 16.87
CA THR A 390 1.37 -1.24 16.57
C THR A 390 1.42 -1.99 15.24
N CYS A 391 2.60 -2.09 14.62
CA CYS A 391 2.85 -2.98 13.48
C CYS A 391 3.72 -4.16 13.94
N ASP A 392 3.07 -5.25 14.30
CA ASP A 392 3.65 -6.42 14.95
C ASP A 392 3.21 -7.75 14.28
N PRO A 393 3.44 -7.90 12.96
CA PRO A 393 2.99 -9.05 12.21
C PRO A 393 3.67 -10.33 12.72
N VAL A 394 2.86 -11.36 12.98
CA VAL A 394 3.34 -12.67 13.44
C VAL A 394 4.22 -13.31 12.36
N ALA A 395 5.38 -13.82 12.76
CA ALA A 395 6.41 -14.37 11.87
C ALA A 395 6.80 -13.43 10.70
N GLY A 396 6.60 -12.11 10.87
CA GLY A 396 6.88 -11.13 9.84
C GLY A 396 5.95 -11.19 8.62
N GLN A 397 4.77 -11.83 8.75
CA GLN A 397 3.86 -12.02 7.63
C GLN A 397 2.64 -11.11 7.70
N VAL A 398 2.24 -10.54 6.55
CA VAL A 398 1.04 -9.71 6.42
C VAL A 398 -0.23 -10.59 6.45
N GLN A 399 -0.40 -11.35 7.52
CA GLN A 399 -1.51 -12.28 7.74
C GLN A 399 -2.21 -12.00 9.06
N ILE A 400 -1.55 -12.29 10.18
CA ILE A 400 -2.06 -12.06 11.52
C ILE A 400 -1.20 -10.98 12.19
N PRO A 401 -1.80 -9.90 12.69
CA PRO A 401 -3.24 -9.57 12.75
C PRO A 401 -3.76 -8.77 11.53
N CYS A 402 -2.98 -8.59 10.47
CA CYS A 402 -3.27 -7.64 9.39
C CYS A 402 -4.63 -7.88 8.72
N ILE A 403 -4.98 -9.15 8.42
CA ILE A 403 -6.24 -9.48 7.75
C ILE A 403 -7.44 -9.08 8.61
N GLU A 404 -7.42 -9.42 9.92
CA GLU A 404 -8.48 -9.04 10.85
C GLU A 404 -8.57 -7.52 11.03
N ARG A 405 -7.43 -6.83 11.13
CA ARG A 405 -7.38 -5.35 11.25
C ARG A 405 -8.01 -4.65 10.06
N ASN A 406 -7.87 -5.19 8.85
CA ASN A 406 -8.54 -4.66 7.65
C ASN A 406 -10.07 -4.75 7.77
N ALA A 407 -10.59 -5.91 8.12
CA ALA A 407 -12.03 -6.12 8.29
C ALA A 407 -12.61 -5.20 9.38
N VAL A 408 -11.98 -5.15 10.56
CA VAL A 408 -12.40 -4.28 11.66
C VAL A 408 -12.26 -2.80 11.29
N GLY A 409 -11.18 -2.41 10.58
CA GLY A 409 -10.98 -1.04 10.09
C GLY A 409 -12.08 -0.60 9.13
N ALA A 410 -12.52 -1.49 8.23
CA ALA A 410 -13.63 -1.21 7.33
C ALA A 410 -14.96 -0.99 8.07
N VAL A 411 -15.25 -1.79 9.09
CA VAL A 411 -16.45 -1.61 9.94
C VAL A 411 -16.38 -0.29 10.70
N LYS A 412 -15.22 0.06 11.29
CA LYS A 412 -15.00 1.35 11.96
C LYS A 412 -15.19 2.54 11.03
N ALA A 413 -14.75 2.44 9.76
CA ALA A 413 -14.97 3.50 8.77
C ALA A 413 -16.47 3.74 8.53
N ILE A 414 -17.26 2.69 8.40
CA ILE A 414 -18.72 2.79 8.23
C ILE A 414 -19.37 3.42 9.47
N GLU A 415 -18.95 3.01 10.67
CA GLU A 415 -19.46 3.56 11.93
C GLU A 415 -19.09 5.04 12.09
N ALA A 416 -17.86 5.43 11.76
CA ALA A 416 -17.42 6.83 11.76
C ALA A 416 -18.35 7.71 10.89
N VAL A 417 -18.72 7.24 9.70
CA VAL A 417 -19.66 7.92 8.82
C VAL A 417 -21.05 8.03 9.43
N ARG A 418 -21.53 6.96 10.07
CA ARG A 418 -22.84 6.97 10.73
C ARG A 418 -22.92 7.98 11.86
N ILE A 419 -21.87 8.07 12.69
CA ILE A 419 -21.75 9.03 13.78
C ILE A 419 -21.70 10.44 13.21
N SER A 420 -20.80 10.73 12.27
CA SER A 420 -20.61 12.06 11.72
C SER A 420 -21.86 12.57 11.00
N MET A 421 -22.53 11.74 10.19
CA MET A 421 -23.75 12.13 9.47
C MET A 421 -25.01 12.20 10.34
N ALA A 422 -24.98 11.67 11.57
CA ALA A 422 -26.08 11.84 12.54
C ALA A 422 -26.08 13.26 13.15
N GLY A 423 -24.94 13.98 13.10
CA GLY A 423 -24.78 15.36 13.57
C GLY A 423 -24.62 16.36 12.40
N ASP A 424 -24.26 17.58 12.74
CA ASP A 424 -23.99 18.67 11.79
C ASP A 424 -22.52 18.70 11.31
N GLY A 425 -21.68 17.76 11.75
CA GLY A 425 -20.26 17.67 11.45
C GLY A 425 -19.37 18.58 12.31
N ARG A 426 -19.94 19.37 13.24
CA ARG A 426 -19.14 20.18 14.17
C ARG A 426 -18.43 19.28 15.19
N HIS A 427 -17.13 19.44 15.34
CA HIS A 427 -16.31 18.65 16.23
C HIS A 427 -15.14 19.46 16.79
N VAL A 428 -14.53 18.97 17.90
CA VAL A 428 -13.51 19.70 18.66
C VAL A 428 -12.11 19.40 18.15
N VAL A 429 -11.88 18.16 17.75
CA VAL A 429 -10.59 17.68 17.23
C VAL A 429 -10.64 17.68 15.71
N SER A 430 -9.85 18.50 15.04
CA SER A 430 -9.78 18.51 13.56
C SER A 430 -8.96 17.35 13.03
N LEU A 431 -9.18 16.99 11.77
CA LEU A 431 -8.39 15.98 11.06
C LEU A 431 -6.88 16.29 11.10
N ASP A 432 -6.50 17.57 11.00
CA ASP A 432 -5.09 17.98 11.10
C ASP A 432 -4.49 17.67 12.48
N LYS A 433 -5.27 17.86 13.54
CA LYS A 433 -4.83 17.55 14.92
C LYS A 433 -4.66 16.04 15.12
N VAL A 434 -5.61 15.23 14.64
CA VAL A 434 -5.49 13.76 14.80
C VAL A 434 -4.35 13.21 13.94
N MET A 435 -4.09 13.76 12.74
CA MET A 435 -2.91 13.41 11.93
C MET A 435 -1.61 13.69 12.68
N ARG A 436 -1.52 14.88 13.28
CA ARG A 436 -0.36 15.23 14.10
C ARG A 436 -0.19 14.30 15.30
N THR A 437 -1.27 14.01 16.02
CA THR A 437 -1.26 13.07 17.15
C THR A 437 -0.80 11.67 16.72
N MET A 438 -1.27 11.19 15.57
CA MET A 438 -0.83 9.92 14.98
C MET A 438 0.67 9.91 14.72
N PHE A 439 1.21 10.98 14.15
CA PHE A 439 2.64 11.11 13.87
C PHE A 439 3.49 11.15 15.16
N GLU A 440 3.07 11.94 16.15
CA GLU A 440 3.74 12.06 17.46
C GLU A 440 3.71 10.71 18.20
N THR A 441 2.55 10.08 18.29
CA THR A 441 2.40 8.72 18.87
C THR A 441 3.29 7.70 18.16
N GLY A 442 3.36 7.80 16.83
CA GLY A 442 4.27 6.98 16.04
C GLY A 442 5.74 7.20 16.39
N ARG A 443 6.18 8.44 16.60
CA ARG A 443 7.54 8.75 17.03
C ARG A 443 7.86 8.19 18.42
N ASP A 444 6.93 8.27 19.35
CA ASP A 444 7.07 7.76 20.73
C ASP A 444 7.03 6.23 20.79
N MET A 445 6.45 5.59 19.79
CA MET A 445 6.39 4.14 19.68
C MET A 445 7.80 3.54 19.58
N LYS A 446 8.13 2.57 20.45
CA LYS A 446 9.43 1.88 20.42
C LYS A 446 9.59 1.09 19.11
N ALA A 447 10.82 1.05 18.58
CA ALA A 447 11.15 0.39 17.33
C ALA A 447 10.67 -1.08 17.24
N LYS A 448 10.64 -1.81 18.34
CA LYS A 448 10.14 -3.19 18.38
C LYS A 448 8.67 -3.38 18.00
N TYR A 449 7.89 -2.30 17.97
CA TYR A 449 6.47 -2.27 17.57
C TYR A 449 6.24 -1.71 16.16
N LYS A 450 7.32 -1.52 15.37
CA LYS A 450 7.31 -0.88 14.06
C LYS A 450 7.84 -1.83 12.98
N GLU A 451 7.04 -2.84 12.61
CA GLU A 451 7.32 -3.78 11.52
C GLU A 451 8.67 -4.53 11.67
N THR A 452 9.05 -4.87 12.90
CA THR A 452 10.30 -5.58 13.18
C THR A 452 10.09 -7.03 13.62
N SER A 453 8.87 -7.43 13.93
CA SER A 453 8.50 -8.73 14.53
C SER A 453 9.29 -9.05 15.83
N ARG A 454 9.75 -8.00 16.54
CA ARG A 454 10.53 -8.11 17.80
C ARG A 454 9.73 -7.71 19.03
N GLY A 455 8.44 -7.48 18.91
CA GLY A 455 7.56 -7.07 20.01
C GLY A 455 6.09 -7.28 19.68
N GLY A 456 5.22 -6.98 20.63
CA GLY A 456 3.77 -7.12 20.49
C GLY A 456 3.33 -8.56 20.22
N LEU A 457 2.33 -8.74 19.37
CA LEU A 457 1.78 -10.05 19.02
C LEU A 457 2.81 -11.00 18.42
N ALA A 458 3.81 -10.48 17.70
CA ALA A 458 4.84 -11.27 17.07
C ALA A 458 5.66 -12.13 18.04
N VAL A 459 5.80 -11.73 19.30
CA VAL A 459 6.61 -12.43 20.32
C VAL A 459 5.77 -13.04 21.44
N THR A 460 4.46 -12.85 21.46
CA THR A 460 3.56 -13.40 22.48
C THR A 460 2.94 -14.74 22.08
N ILE A 461 3.18 -15.21 20.87
CA ILE A 461 2.78 -16.55 20.45
C ILE A 461 3.75 -17.53 21.05
N VAL A 462 3.24 -18.32 21.99
CA VAL A 462 3.97 -19.49 22.50
C VAL A 462 4.04 -20.50 21.36
N GLU A 463 5.24 -20.84 20.93
CA GLU A 463 5.45 -22.01 20.08
C GLU A 463 5.02 -23.25 20.89
N CYS A 464 3.89 -23.85 20.48
CA CYS A 464 3.47 -25.16 20.96
C CYS A 464 4.09 -26.25 20.12
#